data_bf622a634d7aec60aa14da549be2f6eb
#
_entry.id   bf622a634d7aec60aa14da549be2f6eb
#
_cell.length_a   1.000
_cell.length_b   1.000
_cell.length_c   1.000
_cell.angle_alpha   90.00
_cell.angle_beta   90.00
_cell.angle_gamma   90.00
#
_symmetry.space_group_name_H-M   'P 1'
#
loop_
_entity.id
_entity.type
_entity.pdbx_description
1 polymer ?
#
loop_
_entity_poly.entity_id
_entity_poly.type
_entity_poly.pdbx_seq_one_letter_code
_entity_poly.pdbx_strand_id
1 'polypeptide(L)'
;MLTRSLVAAALFALACPALAQGAKVAFGGMSQDTSAPVEVSADSLEVNQTDGTALYTGNVIIGQGEMRLAAPRVLVVYSDNQDRIERLEATGGVTLVSGKEAAEAERADYNIDTGTVVMTGNVLLTQGNNALTSERMVVNLDDGTAQMSGRVKTVIQNGSGKEQQ
;
A
#
# COMPACT_ATOMS: atom_id res chain seq x y z
N MET A 1 -15.32 -50.05 53.44
CA MET A 1 -13.96 -49.61 53.09
C MET A 1 -14.09 -48.62 51.92
N LEU A 2 -13.72 -47.38 52.19
CA LEU A 2 -13.94 -46.27 51.29
C LEU A 2 -12.84 -46.21 50.20
N THR A 3 -13.23 -46.21 48.94
CA THR A 3 -12.33 -45.86 47.83
C THR A 3 -12.60 -44.41 47.39
N ARG A 4 -11.64 -43.54 47.63
CA ARG A 4 -11.64 -42.10 47.24
C ARG A 4 -11.18 -42.03 45.80
N SER A 5 -12.06 -41.64 44.86
CA SER A 5 -11.71 -41.32 43.49
C SER A 5 -11.29 -39.84 43.40
N LEU A 6 -10.04 -39.60 43.06
CA LEU A 6 -9.47 -38.27 42.71
C LEU A 6 -9.80 -37.96 41.25
N VAL A 7 -10.67 -36.99 41.01
CA VAL A 7 -10.92 -36.41 39.69
C VAL A 7 -9.94 -35.24 39.50
N ALA A 8 -8.93 -35.45 38.68
CA ALA A 8 -8.03 -34.37 38.24
C ALA A 8 -8.69 -33.63 37.06
N ALA A 9 -9.17 -32.43 37.31
CA ALA A 9 -9.65 -31.52 36.26
C ALA A 9 -8.47 -30.86 35.59
N ALA A 10 -8.15 -31.25 34.35
CA ALA A 10 -7.18 -30.59 33.50
C ALA A 10 -7.83 -29.35 32.86
N LEU A 11 -7.46 -28.15 33.33
CA LEU A 11 -7.78 -26.91 32.65
C LEU A 11 -6.90 -26.78 31.39
N PHE A 12 -7.49 -26.99 30.23
CA PHE A 12 -6.90 -26.69 28.96
C PHE A 12 -7.14 -25.19 28.68
N ALA A 13 -6.09 -24.36 28.87
CA ALA A 13 -6.10 -22.97 28.49
C ALA A 13 -6.03 -22.90 26.95
N LEU A 14 -7.15 -22.58 26.30
CA LEU A 14 -7.19 -22.22 24.88
C LEU A 14 -6.52 -20.85 24.71
N ALA A 15 -5.25 -20.85 24.30
CA ALA A 15 -4.61 -19.65 23.78
C ALA A 15 -5.17 -19.34 22.39
N CYS A 16 -6.13 -18.41 22.29
CA CYS A 16 -6.57 -17.86 21.02
C CYS A 16 -5.41 -17.04 20.43
N PRO A 17 -4.93 -17.32 19.21
CA PRO A 17 -4.03 -16.40 18.51
C PRO A 17 -4.80 -15.11 18.23
N ALA A 18 -4.36 -14.00 18.81
CA ALA A 18 -4.84 -12.68 18.46
C ALA A 18 -4.39 -12.38 17.01
N LEU A 19 -5.27 -12.54 16.06
CA LEU A 19 -5.08 -12.05 14.70
C LEU A 19 -5.02 -10.52 14.80
N ALA A 20 -3.83 -9.96 14.62
CA ALA A 20 -3.64 -8.51 14.51
C ALA A 20 -4.38 -8.04 13.25
N GLN A 21 -5.62 -7.62 13.39
CA GLN A 21 -6.40 -7.02 12.32
C GLN A 21 -5.82 -5.63 12.07
N GLY A 22 -5.19 -5.45 10.90
CA GLY A 22 -4.71 -4.14 10.46
C GLY A 22 -5.87 -3.13 10.39
N ALA A 23 -5.57 -1.88 10.75
CA ALA A 23 -6.55 -0.80 10.64
C ALA A 23 -6.89 -0.55 9.17
N LYS A 24 -8.18 -0.67 8.81
CA LYS A 24 -8.70 -0.25 7.50
C LYS A 24 -9.05 1.22 7.57
N VAL A 25 -8.51 2.02 6.67
CA VAL A 25 -8.87 3.43 6.48
C VAL A 25 -9.54 3.60 5.13
N ALA A 26 -10.61 4.38 5.09
CA ALA A 26 -11.23 4.75 3.83
C ALA A 26 -10.29 5.75 3.12
N PHE A 27 -9.85 5.39 1.94
CA PHE A 27 -9.02 6.19 1.06
C PHE A 27 -9.92 6.75 -0.05
N GLY A 28 -10.88 7.58 0.34
CA GLY A 28 -11.97 8.03 -0.53
C GLY A 28 -11.55 8.80 -1.78
N GLY A 29 -10.29 9.22 -1.87
CA GLY A 29 -9.72 9.89 -3.03
C GLY A 29 -8.87 9.01 -3.95
N MET A 30 -8.56 7.77 -3.55
CA MET A 30 -7.70 6.87 -4.34
C MET A 30 -8.45 5.83 -5.18
N SER A 31 -9.79 5.87 -5.21
CA SER A 31 -10.52 5.09 -6.20
C SER A 31 -10.17 5.59 -7.59
N GLN A 32 -9.66 4.72 -8.44
CA GLN A 32 -9.14 5.04 -9.77
C GLN A 32 -9.85 4.24 -10.84
N ASP A 33 -9.91 4.82 -12.03
CA ASP A 33 -10.22 4.07 -13.24
C ASP A 33 -8.98 3.24 -13.63
N THR A 34 -8.93 2.00 -13.13
CA THR A 34 -7.85 1.05 -13.43
C THR A 34 -7.83 0.63 -14.91
N SER A 35 -8.88 0.95 -15.69
CA SER A 35 -8.92 0.77 -17.14
C SER A 35 -8.21 1.87 -17.92
N ALA A 36 -7.87 3.00 -17.27
CA ALA A 36 -7.13 4.06 -17.89
C ALA A 36 -5.70 3.59 -18.27
N PRO A 37 -5.14 4.09 -19.37
CA PRO A 37 -3.79 3.71 -19.77
C PRO A 37 -2.76 4.12 -18.71
N VAL A 38 -1.75 3.25 -18.52
CA VAL A 38 -0.59 3.54 -17.69
C VAL A 38 0.44 4.28 -18.53
N GLU A 39 0.84 5.47 -18.08
CA GLU A 39 1.88 6.28 -18.71
C GLU A 39 3.13 6.28 -17.81
N VAL A 40 4.31 6.10 -18.40
CA VAL A 40 5.60 6.13 -17.68
C VAL A 40 6.53 7.13 -18.34
N SER A 41 7.10 8.05 -17.56
CA SER A 41 8.16 8.96 -17.96
C SER A 41 9.39 8.82 -17.06
N ALA A 42 10.59 8.96 -17.61
CA ALA A 42 11.86 8.84 -16.88
C ALA A 42 13.01 9.50 -17.68
N ASP A 43 14.16 9.67 -17.03
CA ASP A 43 15.36 10.15 -17.71
C ASP A 43 16.02 9.08 -18.58
N SER A 44 15.87 7.78 -18.21
CA SER A 44 16.49 6.65 -18.90
C SER A 44 15.61 5.40 -18.86
N LEU A 45 15.69 4.61 -19.93
CA LEU A 45 14.98 3.33 -20.09
C LEU A 45 15.97 2.27 -20.59
N GLU A 46 15.97 1.12 -19.95
CA GLU A 46 16.66 -0.10 -20.37
C GLU A 46 15.64 -1.23 -20.51
N VAL A 47 15.60 -1.88 -21.68
CA VAL A 47 14.65 -2.96 -21.98
C VAL A 47 15.38 -4.28 -22.07
N ASN A 48 14.92 -5.28 -21.31
CA ASN A 48 15.38 -6.65 -21.39
C ASN A 48 14.27 -7.55 -21.96
N GLN A 49 14.39 -7.85 -23.25
CA GLN A 49 13.40 -8.68 -23.94
C GLN A 49 13.43 -10.15 -23.50
N THR A 50 14.58 -10.63 -23.00
CA THR A 50 14.72 -12.02 -22.55
C THR A 50 13.94 -12.26 -21.28
N ASP A 51 13.98 -11.29 -20.36
CA ASP A 51 13.32 -11.38 -19.07
C ASP A 51 11.91 -10.74 -19.08
N GLY A 52 11.50 -10.13 -20.20
CA GLY A 52 10.22 -9.44 -20.31
C GLY A 52 10.13 -8.26 -19.33
N THR A 53 11.21 -7.48 -19.19
CA THR A 53 11.27 -6.35 -18.25
C THR A 53 11.76 -5.06 -18.89
N ALA A 54 11.34 -3.94 -18.32
CA ALA A 54 11.86 -2.61 -18.64
C ALA A 54 12.21 -1.86 -17.37
N LEU A 55 13.44 -1.35 -17.30
CA LEU A 55 13.93 -0.59 -16.16
C LEU A 55 13.96 0.89 -16.48
N TYR A 56 13.18 1.66 -15.77
CA TYR A 56 13.17 3.13 -15.80
C TYR A 56 14.00 3.67 -14.65
N THR A 57 14.85 4.66 -14.93
CA THR A 57 15.69 5.32 -13.92
C THR A 57 15.73 6.82 -14.12
N GLY A 58 15.81 7.55 -12.99
CA GLY A 58 15.88 9.00 -12.94
C GLY A 58 14.51 9.66 -13.12
N ASN A 59 14.04 10.38 -12.10
CA ASN A 59 12.79 11.14 -12.11
C ASN A 59 11.60 10.38 -12.71
N VAL A 60 11.47 9.10 -12.34
CA VAL A 60 10.39 8.25 -12.88
C VAL A 60 9.05 8.71 -12.35
N ILE A 61 8.11 8.93 -13.24
CA ILE A 61 6.71 9.25 -12.92
C ILE A 61 5.82 8.28 -13.68
N ILE A 62 4.96 7.60 -12.94
CA ILE A 62 3.91 6.72 -13.47
C ILE A 62 2.58 7.42 -13.26
N GLY A 63 1.78 7.53 -14.32
CA GLY A 63 0.44 8.10 -14.29
C GLY A 63 -0.60 7.07 -14.72
N GLN A 64 -1.73 7.03 -14.02
CA GLN A 64 -2.93 6.31 -14.43
C GLN A 64 -4.14 7.08 -13.89
N GLY A 65 -4.96 7.64 -14.77
CA GLY A 65 -6.03 8.55 -14.36
C GLY A 65 -5.49 9.72 -13.52
N GLU A 66 -6.03 9.91 -12.31
CA GLU A 66 -5.56 10.93 -11.36
C GLU A 66 -4.38 10.49 -10.50
N MET A 67 -4.08 9.19 -10.47
CA MET A 67 -2.98 8.65 -9.70
C MET A 67 -1.64 9.04 -10.32
N ARG A 68 -0.70 9.39 -9.46
CA ARG A 68 0.71 9.62 -9.83
C ARG A 68 1.61 8.92 -8.82
N LEU A 69 2.52 8.10 -9.31
CA LEU A 69 3.57 7.47 -8.50
C LEU A 69 4.92 7.98 -8.99
N ALA A 70 5.71 8.53 -8.10
CA ALA A 70 7.04 9.02 -8.36
C ALA A 70 8.09 8.21 -7.60
N ALA A 71 9.19 7.87 -8.27
CA ALA A 71 10.33 7.17 -7.68
C ALA A 71 11.61 7.39 -8.50
N PRO A 72 12.82 7.22 -7.93
CA PRO A 72 14.06 7.30 -8.72
C PRO A 72 14.28 6.08 -9.62
N ARG A 73 13.64 4.94 -9.34
CA ARG A 73 13.80 3.69 -10.08
C ARG A 73 12.52 2.89 -10.09
N VAL A 74 12.12 2.43 -11.27
CA VAL A 74 10.95 1.54 -11.46
C VAL A 74 11.30 0.42 -12.43
N LEU A 75 11.07 -0.81 -12.00
CA LEU A 75 11.09 -2.00 -12.84
C LEU A 75 9.65 -2.29 -13.30
N VAL A 76 9.46 -2.33 -14.60
CA VAL A 76 8.20 -2.74 -15.24
C VAL A 76 8.35 -4.21 -15.64
N VAL A 77 7.41 -5.04 -15.22
CA VAL A 77 7.33 -6.45 -15.59
C VAL A 77 6.15 -6.63 -16.52
N TYR A 78 6.40 -7.19 -17.69
CA TYR A 78 5.39 -7.51 -18.67
C TYR A 78 4.85 -8.93 -18.48
N SER A 79 3.64 -9.18 -18.93
CA SER A 79 3.06 -10.53 -18.99
C SER A 79 3.93 -11.46 -19.85
N ASP A 80 3.74 -12.78 -19.72
CA ASP A 80 4.50 -13.79 -20.47
C ASP A 80 4.47 -13.56 -21.99
N ASN A 81 3.34 -13.05 -22.51
CA ASN A 81 3.19 -12.70 -23.92
C ASN A 81 3.75 -11.32 -24.29
N GLN A 82 4.24 -10.55 -23.32
CA GLN A 82 4.74 -9.17 -23.44
C GLN A 82 3.74 -8.18 -24.10
N ASP A 83 2.46 -8.48 -24.04
CA ASP A 83 1.39 -7.66 -24.61
C ASP A 83 0.84 -6.60 -23.66
N ARG A 84 1.09 -6.75 -22.35
CA ARG A 84 0.63 -5.82 -21.30
C ARG A 84 1.60 -5.77 -20.12
N ILE A 85 1.52 -4.68 -19.39
CA ILE A 85 2.21 -4.55 -18.09
C ILE A 85 1.42 -5.35 -17.05
N GLU A 86 2.11 -6.22 -16.31
CA GLU A 86 1.55 -6.99 -15.22
C GLU A 86 1.82 -6.32 -13.88
N ARG A 87 3.06 -5.85 -13.66
CA ARG A 87 3.51 -5.31 -12.39
C ARG A 87 4.54 -4.20 -12.54
N LEU A 88 4.52 -3.27 -11.60
CA LEU A 88 5.48 -2.19 -11.45
C LEU A 88 6.12 -2.28 -10.07
N GLU A 89 7.46 -2.25 -9.99
CA GLU A 89 8.22 -2.24 -8.74
C GLU A 89 9.02 -0.94 -8.62
N ALA A 90 8.58 -0.04 -7.75
CA ALA A 90 9.23 1.24 -7.49
C ALA A 90 10.08 1.18 -6.22
N THR A 91 11.30 1.71 -6.29
CA THR A 91 12.27 1.66 -5.19
C THR A 91 13.09 2.94 -5.08
N GLY A 92 13.65 3.19 -3.87
CA GLY A 92 14.55 4.31 -3.60
C GLY A 92 13.86 5.54 -3.03
N GLY A 93 12.69 5.35 -2.41
CA GLY A 93 11.80 6.42 -1.95
C GLY A 93 10.71 6.65 -2.98
N VAL A 94 9.48 6.32 -2.59
CA VAL A 94 8.31 6.34 -3.46
C VAL A 94 7.28 7.28 -2.88
N THR A 95 6.71 8.11 -3.74
CA THR A 95 5.57 8.97 -3.42
C THR A 95 4.40 8.60 -4.33
N LEU A 96 3.26 8.28 -3.73
CA LEU A 96 1.99 8.00 -4.40
C LEU A 96 1.02 9.14 -4.08
N VAL A 97 0.46 9.77 -5.09
CA VAL A 97 -0.52 10.85 -4.95
C VAL A 97 -1.77 10.49 -5.73
N SER A 98 -2.93 10.72 -5.13
CA SER A 98 -4.22 10.64 -5.80
C SER A 98 -5.17 11.66 -5.19
N GLY A 99 -5.66 12.58 -6.01
CA GLY A 99 -6.49 13.68 -5.54
C GLY A 99 -5.79 14.52 -4.46
N LYS A 100 -6.33 14.51 -3.24
CA LYS A 100 -5.81 15.25 -2.07
C LYS A 100 -5.01 14.38 -1.09
N GLU A 101 -4.82 13.13 -1.41
CA GLU A 101 -4.15 12.15 -0.57
C GLU A 101 -2.76 11.85 -1.11
N ALA A 102 -1.81 11.68 -0.20
CA ALA A 102 -0.45 11.32 -0.55
C ALA A 102 0.07 10.23 0.39
N ALA A 103 0.82 9.29 -0.16
CA ALA A 103 1.52 8.28 0.61
C ALA A 103 3.00 8.22 0.20
N GLU A 104 3.87 8.05 1.18
CA GLU A 104 5.31 7.90 0.99
C GLU A 104 5.77 6.58 1.58
N ALA A 105 6.77 5.94 0.97
CA ALA A 105 7.39 4.71 1.46
C ALA A 105 8.78 4.52 0.84
N GLU A 106 9.53 3.53 1.30
CA GLU A 106 10.82 3.17 0.69
C GLU A 106 10.64 2.41 -0.63
N ARG A 107 9.55 1.64 -0.72
CA ARG A 107 9.22 0.77 -1.86
C ARG A 107 7.71 0.72 -2.09
N ALA A 108 7.31 0.60 -3.36
CA ALA A 108 5.94 0.28 -3.76
C ALA A 108 5.94 -0.78 -4.87
N ASP A 109 5.03 -1.74 -4.75
CA ASP A 109 4.74 -2.78 -5.73
C ASP A 109 3.29 -2.61 -6.19
N TYR A 110 3.08 -2.28 -7.46
CA TYR A 110 1.76 -2.15 -8.06
C TYR A 110 1.46 -3.34 -8.98
N ASN A 111 0.46 -4.12 -8.63
CA ASN A 111 -0.10 -5.16 -9.50
C ASN A 111 -1.29 -4.57 -10.26
N ILE A 112 -1.17 -4.50 -11.58
CA ILE A 112 -2.16 -3.85 -12.45
C ILE A 112 -3.43 -4.69 -12.58
N ASP A 113 -3.29 -6.02 -12.64
CA ASP A 113 -4.41 -6.93 -12.80
C ASP A 113 -5.38 -6.91 -11.62
N THR A 114 -4.84 -6.71 -10.41
CA THR A 114 -5.63 -6.67 -9.17
C THR A 114 -5.93 -5.26 -8.68
N GLY A 115 -5.45 -4.22 -9.37
CA GLY A 115 -5.58 -2.84 -8.92
C GLY A 115 -4.99 -2.58 -7.52
N THR A 116 -3.95 -3.34 -7.12
CA THR A 116 -3.43 -3.31 -5.75
C THR A 116 -2.03 -2.73 -5.70
N VAL A 117 -1.83 -1.70 -4.88
CA VAL A 117 -0.52 -1.13 -4.55
C VAL A 117 -0.11 -1.53 -3.14
N VAL A 118 1.07 -2.14 -3.00
CA VAL A 118 1.67 -2.49 -1.72
C VAL A 118 2.85 -1.58 -1.46
N MET A 119 2.77 -0.75 -0.41
CA MET A 119 3.85 0.13 0.03
C MET A 119 4.50 -0.41 1.29
N THR A 120 5.83 -0.39 1.35
CA THR A 120 6.61 -0.92 2.48
C THR A 120 7.79 -0.03 2.83
N GLY A 121 8.15 -0.03 4.12
CA GLY A 121 9.25 0.74 4.68
C GLY A 121 8.86 2.18 5.00
N ASN A 122 8.76 2.50 6.30
CA ASN A 122 8.48 3.84 6.80
C ASN A 122 7.30 4.53 6.10
N VAL A 123 6.18 3.81 5.98
CA VAL A 123 5.00 4.32 5.26
C VAL A 123 4.40 5.50 6.01
N LEU A 124 4.23 6.61 5.32
CA LEU A 124 3.51 7.80 5.76
C LEU A 124 2.34 8.02 4.82
N LEU A 125 1.14 8.08 5.36
CA LEU A 125 -0.07 8.47 4.67
C LEU A 125 -0.53 9.81 5.18
N THR A 126 -0.76 10.75 4.25
CA THR A 126 -1.31 12.08 4.53
C THR A 126 -2.68 12.22 3.90
N GLN A 127 -3.67 12.56 4.71
CA GLN A 127 -5.06 12.75 4.30
C GLN A 127 -5.59 14.05 4.92
N GLY A 128 -5.60 15.12 4.15
CA GLY A 128 -5.91 16.45 4.66
C GLY A 128 -4.93 16.85 5.77
N ASN A 129 -5.45 17.08 6.98
CA ASN A 129 -4.63 17.44 8.16
C ASN A 129 -4.23 16.22 9.00
N ASN A 130 -4.60 15.02 8.58
CA ASN A 130 -4.30 13.78 9.29
C ASN A 130 -3.06 13.11 8.71
N ALA A 131 -2.27 12.49 9.58
CA ALA A 131 -1.11 11.71 9.21
C ALA A 131 -1.18 10.33 9.88
N LEU A 132 -0.93 9.29 9.10
CA LEU A 132 -0.87 7.92 9.55
C LEU A 132 0.48 7.33 9.16
N THR A 133 1.15 6.65 10.09
CA THR A 133 2.40 5.95 9.83
C THR A 133 2.28 4.46 10.09
N SER A 134 3.02 3.66 9.32
CA SER A 134 3.07 2.20 9.50
C SER A 134 4.33 1.62 8.85
N GLU A 135 4.52 0.31 8.95
CA GLU A 135 5.58 -0.39 8.22
C GLU A 135 5.13 -0.83 6.83
N ARG A 136 3.82 -1.06 6.68
CA ARG A 136 3.23 -1.56 5.44
C ARG A 136 1.83 -0.99 5.23
N MET A 137 1.53 -0.64 3.99
CA MET A 137 0.20 -0.24 3.53
C MET A 137 -0.17 -1.01 2.27
N VAL A 138 -1.39 -1.47 2.18
CA VAL A 138 -1.98 -2.08 0.98
C VAL A 138 -3.15 -1.21 0.55
N VAL A 139 -3.09 -0.69 -0.65
CA VAL A 139 -4.15 0.12 -1.27
C VAL A 139 -4.83 -0.72 -2.34
N ASN A 140 -6.15 -0.77 -2.31
CA ASN A 140 -6.95 -1.26 -3.42
C ASN A 140 -7.51 -0.05 -4.17
N LEU A 141 -7.11 0.11 -5.43
CA LEU A 141 -7.46 1.25 -6.27
C LEU A 141 -8.90 1.16 -6.80
N ASP A 142 -9.47 -0.05 -6.91
CA ASP A 142 -10.82 -0.25 -7.45
C ASP A 142 -11.88 0.21 -6.45
N ASP A 143 -11.67 -0.04 -5.16
CA ASP A 143 -12.62 0.31 -4.11
C ASP A 143 -12.16 1.52 -3.25
N GLY A 144 -10.96 2.05 -3.50
CA GLY A 144 -10.40 3.19 -2.77
C GLY A 144 -10.16 2.92 -1.31
N THR A 145 -9.86 1.69 -0.92
CA THR A 145 -9.54 1.33 0.48
C THR A 145 -8.05 1.14 0.70
N ALA A 146 -7.58 1.47 1.90
CA ALA A 146 -6.23 1.18 2.35
C ALA A 146 -6.24 0.42 3.68
N GLN A 147 -5.34 -0.54 3.79
CA GLN A 147 -5.07 -1.26 5.02
C GLN A 147 -3.63 -1.03 5.46
N MET A 148 -3.45 -0.50 6.66
CA MET A 148 -2.14 -0.26 7.26
C MET A 148 -1.83 -1.29 8.32
N SER A 149 -0.57 -1.74 8.39
CA SER A 149 -0.09 -2.74 9.35
C SER A 149 1.36 -2.49 9.76
N GLY A 150 1.75 -3.00 10.94
CA GLY A 150 3.06 -2.78 11.52
C GLY A 150 3.19 -1.40 12.17
N ARG A 151 3.15 -1.37 13.52
CA ARG A 151 3.31 -0.16 14.35
C ARG A 151 2.51 1.06 13.87
N VAL A 152 1.23 0.86 13.61
CA VAL A 152 0.36 1.93 13.11
C VAL A 152 0.21 3.04 14.14
N LYS A 153 0.50 4.27 13.74
CA LYS A 153 0.28 5.49 14.54
C LYS A 153 -0.54 6.47 13.72
N THR A 154 -1.54 7.07 14.33
CA THR A 154 -2.39 8.09 13.72
C THR A 154 -2.25 9.39 14.48
N VAL A 155 -2.08 10.49 13.77
CA VAL A 155 -2.14 11.86 14.27
C VAL A 155 -3.31 12.56 13.59
N ILE A 156 -4.30 12.94 14.38
CA ILE A 156 -5.50 13.66 13.92
C ILE A 156 -5.41 15.08 14.42
N GLN A 157 -5.42 16.06 13.53
CA GLN A 157 -5.54 17.45 13.88
C GLN A 157 -7.02 17.83 13.90
N ASN A 158 -7.58 17.94 15.09
CA ASN A 158 -8.91 18.53 15.25
C ASN A 158 -8.81 20.00 14.85
N GLY A 159 -9.50 20.38 13.77
CA GLY A 159 -9.61 21.79 13.39
C GLY A 159 -10.18 22.57 14.57
N SER A 160 -9.39 23.50 15.10
CA SER A 160 -9.83 24.43 16.14
C SER A 160 -11.01 25.20 15.56
N GLY A 161 -12.23 24.90 16.02
CA GLY A 161 -13.39 25.74 15.75
C GLY A 161 -13.05 27.15 16.19
N LYS A 162 -12.97 28.07 15.25
CA LYS A 162 -12.99 29.50 15.57
C LYS A 162 -14.38 29.77 16.14
N GLU A 163 -14.45 29.85 17.47
CA GLU A 163 -15.52 30.58 18.09
C GLU A 163 -15.42 32.03 17.61
N GLN A 164 -16.42 32.42 16.83
CA GLN A 164 -16.66 33.84 16.55
C GLN A 164 -17.33 34.42 17.78
N GLN A 165 -16.68 35.33 18.42
CA GLN A 165 -17.28 36.35 19.24
C GLN A 165 -17.69 37.54 18.36
#